data_3e5ff39f1937f77a57316a563ebc48a3
#
_entry.id   3e5ff39f1937f77a57316a563ebc48a3
#
_cell.length_a   1.000
_cell.length_b   1.000
_cell.length_c   1.000
_cell.angle_alpha   90.00
_cell.angle_beta   90.00
_cell.angle_gamma   90.00
#
_symmetry.space_group_name_H-M   'P 1'
#
loop_
_entity.id
_entity.type
_entity.pdbx_description
1 polymer ?
#
loop_
_entity_poly.entity_id
_entity_poly.type
_entity_poly.pdbx_seq_one_letter_code
_entity_poly.pdbx_strand_id
1 'polypeptide(L)'
;MATSSAIKNEPVASGAKVDMKFEVIVIPVADVDRSKAFYSKLGWRLDADFSFDNGFRIVQFTPPGSGCSVQFGMKITTPAPGSAEGLYLIVSDIEAARKDLAARSIEVSEVFHAS
;
A
#
# COMPACT_ATOMS: atom_id res chain seq x y z
N MET A 1 7.45 -6.72 12.99
CA MET A 1 6.35 -7.68 13.03
C MET A 1 6.31 -8.45 11.72
N ALA A 2 6.52 -9.72 11.80
CA ALA A 2 6.41 -10.59 10.63
C ALA A 2 4.98 -11.13 10.53
N THR A 3 4.48 -11.27 9.34
CA THR A 3 3.22 -11.96 9.11
C THR A 3 3.51 -13.35 8.61
N SER A 4 2.92 -14.35 9.23
CA SER A 4 3.07 -15.73 8.76
C SER A 4 2.29 -16.00 7.48
N SER A 5 1.41 -15.09 7.08
CA SER A 5 0.63 -15.24 5.85
C SER A 5 1.47 -15.08 4.59
N ALA A 6 2.64 -14.43 4.68
CA ALA A 6 3.54 -14.25 3.55
C ALA A 6 4.33 -15.52 3.22
N ILE A 7 4.37 -16.49 4.14
CA ILE A 7 5.14 -17.74 3.97
C ILE A 7 4.22 -18.92 4.18
N LYS A 8 4.14 -19.78 3.19
CA LYS A 8 3.33 -20.99 3.24
C LYS A 8 4.21 -22.22 3.25
N ASN A 9 3.85 -23.18 4.09
CA ASN A 9 4.52 -24.48 4.15
C ASN A 9 3.87 -25.44 3.13
N GLU A 10 4.31 -25.34 1.89
CA GLU A 10 3.83 -26.20 0.82
C GLU A 10 4.98 -27.06 0.30
N PRO A 11 4.72 -28.34 -0.07
CA PRO A 11 5.74 -29.17 -0.70
C PRO A 11 6.19 -28.51 -2.01
N VAL A 12 7.50 -28.48 -2.24
CA VAL A 12 8.09 -27.94 -3.45
C VAL A 12 8.85 -29.05 -4.15
N ALA A 13 8.64 -29.22 -5.45
CA ALA A 13 9.39 -30.19 -6.24
C ALA A 13 10.88 -29.83 -6.24
N SER A 14 11.74 -30.84 -6.28
CA SER A 14 13.19 -30.65 -6.34
C SER A 14 13.56 -29.77 -7.54
N GLY A 15 14.34 -28.72 -7.32
CA GLY A 15 14.74 -27.77 -8.34
C GLY A 15 13.74 -26.68 -8.67
N ALA A 16 12.54 -26.73 -8.10
CA ALA A 16 11.54 -25.68 -8.27
C ALA A 16 11.85 -24.49 -7.36
N LYS A 17 11.56 -23.27 -7.85
CA LYS A 17 11.65 -22.06 -7.04
C LYS A 17 10.36 -21.87 -6.25
N VAL A 18 10.50 -21.36 -5.04
CA VAL A 18 9.36 -20.99 -4.21
C VAL A 18 8.96 -19.56 -4.57
N ASP A 19 7.70 -19.36 -4.95
CA ASP A 19 7.18 -18.02 -5.21
C ASP A 19 7.17 -17.19 -3.92
N MET A 20 7.65 -15.98 -4.03
CA MET A 20 7.62 -15.01 -2.93
C MET A 20 7.13 -13.68 -3.47
N LYS A 21 6.12 -13.14 -2.84
CA LYS A 21 5.49 -11.89 -3.28
C LYS A 21 5.34 -10.97 -2.07
N PHE A 22 5.50 -9.68 -2.29
CA PHE A 22 5.17 -8.73 -1.25
C PHE A 22 3.67 -8.78 -0.99
N GLU A 23 3.29 -8.92 0.27
CA GLU A 23 1.89 -8.91 0.68
C GLU A 23 1.45 -7.51 1.06
N VAL A 24 2.26 -6.83 1.87
CA VAL A 24 1.88 -5.54 2.42
C VAL A 24 3.12 -4.71 2.73
N ILE A 25 2.98 -3.40 2.56
CA ILE A 25 4.00 -2.42 2.93
C ILE A 25 3.37 -1.50 3.98
N VAL A 26 4.08 -1.29 5.09
CA VAL A 26 3.62 -0.41 6.16
C VAL A 26 4.16 1.00 5.93
N ILE A 27 3.26 1.98 5.91
CA ILE A 27 3.60 3.38 5.68
C ILE A 27 3.37 4.14 6.99
N PRO A 28 4.39 4.80 7.56
CA PRO A 28 4.20 5.61 8.75
C PRO A 28 3.46 6.90 8.41
N VAL A 29 2.38 7.18 9.14
CA VAL A 29 1.54 8.37 8.94
C VAL A 29 1.30 9.09 10.25
N ALA A 30 1.10 10.41 10.18
CA ALA A 30 0.82 11.24 11.35
C ALA A 30 -0.66 11.23 11.71
N ASP A 31 -1.54 11.18 10.72
CA ASP A 31 -2.99 11.27 10.89
C ASP A 31 -3.66 10.16 10.10
N VAL A 32 -4.14 9.15 10.80
CA VAL A 32 -4.70 7.94 10.19
C VAL A 32 -5.97 8.25 9.41
N ASP A 33 -6.85 9.07 9.96
CA ASP A 33 -8.11 9.39 9.27
C ASP A 33 -7.88 10.21 8.01
N ARG A 34 -6.93 11.11 8.04
CA ARG A 34 -6.54 11.89 6.85
C ARG A 34 -5.97 10.98 5.76
N SER A 35 -5.11 10.05 6.15
CA SER A 35 -4.54 9.07 5.21
C SER A 35 -5.62 8.16 4.65
N LYS A 36 -6.55 7.72 5.48
CA LYS A 36 -7.68 6.91 5.03
C LYS A 36 -8.52 7.64 3.98
N ALA A 37 -8.82 8.93 4.22
CA ALA A 37 -9.54 9.75 3.28
C ALA A 37 -8.79 9.88 1.95
N PHE A 38 -7.47 10.05 2.01
CA PHE A 38 -6.64 10.15 0.81
C PHE A 38 -6.70 8.89 -0.05
N TYR A 39 -6.50 7.72 0.54
CA TYR A 39 -6.51 6.46 -0.21
C TYR A 39 -7.91 6.11 -0.71
N SER A 40 -8.95 6.47 0.03
CA SER A 40 -10.33 6.33 -0.45
C SER A 40 -10.56 7.21 -1.69
N LYS A 41 -10.02 8.43 -1.69
CA LYS A 41 -10.12 9.35 -2.81
C LYS A 41 -9.39 8.83 -4.06
N LEU A 42 -8.31 8.08 -3.87
CA LEU A 42 -7.62 7.40 -4.97
C LEU A 42 -8.49 6.29 -5.60
N GLY A 43 -9.55 5.88 -4.94
CA GLY A 43 -10.38 4.77 -5.41
C GLY A 43 -9.82 3.40 -5.07
N TRP A 44 -8.84 3.33 -4.18
CA TRP A 44 -8.28 2.05 -3.75
C TRP A 44 -9.27 1.33 -2.83
N ARG A 45 -9.19 0.00 -2.82
CA ARG A 45 -10.08 -0.82 -2.01
C ARG A 45 -9.69 -0.78 -0.54
N LEU A 46 -10.62 -0.42 0.33
CA LEU A 46 -10.43 -0.53 1.77
C LEU A 46 -10.62 -1.99 2.17
N ASP A 47 -9.55 -2.61 2.63
CA ASP A 47 -9.58 -4.02 3.04
C ASP A 47 -9.88 -4.18 4.52
N ALA A 48 -9.41 -3.26 5.35
CA ALA A 48 -9.54 -3.37 6.79
C ALA A 48 -9.40 -2.01 7.46
N ASP A 49 -10.12 -1.82 8.54
CA ASP A 49 -9.95 -0.72 9.48
C ASP A 49 -10.35 -1.24 10.86
N PHE A 50 -9.37 -1.66 11.65
CA PHE A 50 -9.58 -2.22 12.97
C PHE A 50 -8.95 -1.36 14.03
N SER A 51 -9.73 -1.04 15.07
CA SER A 51 -9.26 -0.34 16.25
C SER A 51 -9.36 -1.25 17.47
N PHE A 52 -8.38 -1.17 18.33
CA PHE A 52 -8.29 -1.98 19.54
C PHE A 52 -8.25 -1.10 20.78
N ASP A 53 -8.63 -1.66 21.93
CA ASP A 53 -8.76 -0.91 23.19
C ASP A 53 -7.45 -0.28 23.65
N ASN A 54 -6.31 -0.87 23.28
CA ASN A 54 -4.98 -0.36 23.66
C ASN A 54 -4.49 0.81 22.79
N GLY A 55 -5.33 1.35 21.90
CA GLY A 55 -4.94 2.41 20.98
C GLY A 55 -4.29 1.92 19.70
N PHE A 56 -4.20 0.62 19.51
CA PHE A 56 -3.69 0.02 18.29
C PHE A 56 -4.74 0.15 17.19
N ARG A 57 -4.32 0.56 15.98
CA ARG A 57 -5.23 0.66 14.84
C ARG A 57 -4.51 0.25 13.57
N ILE A 58 -5.17 -0.53 12.73
CA ILE A 58 -4.66 -0.96 11.43
C ILE A 58 -5.67 -0.60 10.36
N VAL A 59 -5.22 0.10 9.33
CA VAL A 59 -5.99 0.39 8.11
C VAL A 59 -5.23 -0.18 6.94
N GLN A 60 -5.92 -0.87 6.04
CA GLN A 60 -5.29 -1.46 4.86
C GLN A 60 -6.07 -1.12 3.60
N PHE A 61 -5.33 -0.72 2.57
CA PHE A 61 -5.87 -0.47 1.23
C PHE A 61 -5.08 -1.27 0.20
N THR A 62 -5.78 -1.65 -0.87
CA THR A 62 -5.16 -2.32 -2.01
C THR A 62 -5.43 -1.54 -3.28
N PRO A 63 -4.38 -1.17 -4.05
CA PRO A 63 -4.56 -0.56 -5.35
C PRO A 63 -5.30 -1.50 -6.32
N PRO A 64 -6.07 -0.99 -7.28
CA PRO A 64 -6.72 -1.83 -8.28
C PRO A 64 -5.72 -2.74 -9.00
N GLY A 65 -6.01 -4.02 -9.04
CA GLY A 65 -5.17 -5.00 -9.73
C GLY A 65 -3.87 -5.36 -9.04
N SER A 66 -3.61 -4.83 -7.85
CA SER A 66 -2.36 -5.10 -7.13
C SER A 66 -2.48 -6.33 -6.25
N GLY A 67 -1.40 -7.11 -6.19
CA GLY A 67 -1.26 -8.18 -5.22
C GLY A 67 -0.63 -7.73 -3.91
N CYS A 68 -0.17 -6.48 -3.84
CA CYS A 68 0.43 -5.91 -2.63
C CYS A 68 -0.44 -4.77 -2.11
N SER A 69 -0.59 -4.71 -0.79
CA SER A 69 -1.41 -3.71 -0.12
C SER A 69 -0.54 -2.72 0.64
N VAL A 70 -1.13 -1.60 1.07
CA VAL A 70 -0.49 -0.68 2.00
C VAL A 70 -1.24 -0.72 3.33
N GLN A 71 -0.49 -0.65 4.42
CA GLN A 71 -1.03 -0.53 5.77
C GLN A 71 -0.49 0.72 6.44
N PHE A 72 -1.33 1.35 7.22
CA PHE A 72 -0.94 2.40 8.14
C PHE A 72 -1.84 2.35 9.36
N GLY A 73 -1.47 3.03 10.41
CA GLY A 73 -2.27 2.97 11.61
C GLY A 73 -1.60 3.64 12.79
N MET A 74 -1.98 3.20 13.98
CA MET A 74 -1.43 3.68 15.23
C MET A 74 -0.71 2.55 15.95
N LYS A 75 0.51 2.81 16.39
CA LYS A 75 1.35 1.87 17.15
C LYS A 75 1.78 0.63 16.35
N ILE A 76 1.75 0.69 15.02
CA ILE A 76 2.11 -0.47 14.20
C ILE A 76 3.51 -0.37 13.58
N THR A 77 4.14 0.80 13.66
CA THR A 77 5.46 1.00 13.08
C THR A 77 6.21 2.10 13.83
N THR A 78 7.53 2.08 13.78
CA THR A 78 8.38 3.03 14.49
C THR A 78 8.98 4.14 13.63
N PRO A 79 9.17 3.99 12.30
CA PRO A 79 9.70 5.09 11.50
C PRO A 79 8.85 6.35 11.59
N ALA A 80 9.48 7.48 11.39
CA ALA A 80 8.81 8.77 11.50
C ALA A 80 7.67 8.90 10.48
N PRO A 81 6.54 9.53 10.87
CA PRO A 81 5.47 9.82 9.91
C PRO A 81 5.98 10.59 8.71
N GLY A 82 5.52 10.21 7.51
CA GLY A 82 5.93 10.84 6.27
C GLY A 82 7.30 10.42 5.75
N SER A 83 7.96 9.46 6.38
CA SER A 83 9.31 9.03 5.98
C SER A 83 9.31 7.99 4.86
N ALA A 84 8.17 7.44 4.48
CA ALA A 84 8.11 6.47 3.38
C ALA A 84 8.42 7.16 2.05
N GLU A 85 9.30 6.56 1.27
CA GLU A 85 9.66 7.06 -0.05
C GLU A 85 10.11 5.90 -0.94
N GLY A 86 10.19 6.14 -2.23
CA GLY A 86 10.62 5.11 -3.17
C GLY A 86 9.55 4.08 -3.49
N LEU A 87 8.28 4.41 -3.28
CA LEU A 87 7.17 3.54 -3.63
C LEU A 87 6.72 3.83 -5.06
N TYR A 88 6.67 2.80 -5.88
CA TYR A 88 6.33 2.93 -7.30
C TYR A 88 5.10 2.11 -7.62
N LEU A 89 4.21 2.68 -8.41
CA LEU A 89 3.08 1.97 -8.99
C LEU A 89 3.35 1.73 -10.46
N ILE A 90 3.11 0.52 -10.91
CA ILE A 90 3.13 0.19 -12.34
C ILE A 90 1.74 0.40 -12.89
N VAL A 91 1.65 1.14 -14.00
CA VAL A 91 0.39 1.36 -14.71
C VAL A 91 0.57 0.99 -16.18
N SER A 92 -0.50 0.55 -16.83
CA SER A 92 -0.45 0.17 -18.24
C SER A 92 -0.42 1.39 -19.17
N ASP A 93 -0.94 2.52 -18.70
CA ASP A 93 -1.02 3.75 -19.48
C ASP A 93 -0.85 4.94 -18.51
N ILE A 94 0.32 5.55 -18.55
CA ILE A 94 0.67 6.62 -17.61
C ILE A 94 -0.15 7.89 -17.85
N GLU A 95 -0.51 8.18 -19.09
CA GLU A 95 -1.35 9.34 -19.39
C GLU A 95 -2.76 9.16 -18.85
N ALA A 96 -3.33 7.96 -19.02
CA ALA A 96 -4.64 7.64 -18.48
C ALA A 96 -4.63 7.68 -16.95
N ALA A 97 -3.59 7.15 -16.32
CA ALA A 97 -3.44 7.16 -14.87
C ALA A 97 -3.37 8.60 -14.35
N ARG A 98 -2.60 9.46 -14.99
CA ARG A 98 -2.49 10.85 -14.61
C ARG A 98 -3.84 11.57 -14.70
N LYS A 99 -4.56 11.35 -15.80
CA LYS A 99 -5.90 11.95 -15.98
C LYS A 99 -6.88 11.49 -14.93
N ASP A 100 -6.86 10.20 -14.59
CA ASP A 100 -7.74 9.65 -13.56
C ASP A 100 -7.45 10.29 -12.20
N LEU A 101 -6.19 10.38 -11.81
CA LEU A 101 -5.81 10.99 -10.53
C LEU A 101 -6.18 12.47 -10.48
N ALA A 102 -5.93 13.20 -11.57
CA ALA A 102 -6.30 14.62 -11.65
C ALA A 102 -7.83 14.80 -11.55
N ALA A 103 -8.60 13.93 -12.19
CA ALA A 103 -10.06 13.95 -12.11
C ALA A 103 -10.56 13.69 -10.68
N ARG A 104 -9.80 12.98 -9.87
CA ARG A 104 -10.10 12.74 -8.46
C ARG A 104 -9.56 13.85 -7.55
N SER A 105 -9.08 14.93 -8.13
CA SER A 105 -8.46 16.07 -7.41
C SER A 105 -7.23 15.67 -6.61
N ILE A 106 -6.50 14.69 -7.10
CA ILE A 106 -5.19 14.31 -6.56
C ILE A 106 -4.13 15.15 -7.26
N GLU A 107 -3.22 15.72 -6.49
CA GLU A 107 -2.12 16.50 -7.02
C GLU A 107 -1.08 15.56 -7.64
N VAL A 108 -0.82 15.71 -8.93
CA VAL A 108 0.15 14.93 -9.67
C VAL A 108 0.95 15.85 -10.59
N SER A 109 2.21 15.49 -10.80
CA SER A 109 3.07 16.26 -11.73
C SER A 109 2.72 15.94 -13.18
N GLU A 110 3.31 16.69 -14.10
CA GLU A 110 3.32 16.33 -15.50
C GLU A 110 4.04 14.99 -15.69
N VAL A 111 3.67 14.28 -16.75
CA VAL A 111 4.41 13.09 -17.15
C VAL A 111 5.82 13.51 -17.60
N PHE A 112 6.82 12.81 -17.10
CA PHE A 112 8.21 13.07 -17.49
C PHE A 112 8.95 11.74 -17.64
N HIS A 113 10.05 11.78 -18.34
CA HIS A 113 10.91 10.61 -18.51
C HIS A 113 12.22 10.84 -17.76
N ALA A 114 12.61 9.86 -16.96
CA ALA A 114 13.91 9.87 -16.34
C ALA A 114 14.98 9.64 -17.41
N SER A 115 16.05 10.42 -17.37
CA SER A 115 17.16 10.28 -18.31
C SER A 115 18.28 9.44 -17.70
#